data_93db834d76c097d8a78b168134820a53
#
_entry.id   93db834d76c097d8a78b168134820a53
#
_cell.length_a   1.000
_cell.length_b   1.000
_cell.length_c   1.000
_cell.angle_alpha   90.00
_cell.angle_beta   90.00
_cell.angle_gamma   90.00
#
_symmetry.space_group_name_H-M   'P 1'
#
loop_
_entity.id
_entity.type
_entity.pdbx_description
1 polymer ?
#
loop_
_entity_poly.entity_id
_entity_poly.type
_entity_poly.pdbx_seq_one_letter_code
_entity_poly.pdbx_strand_id
1 'polypeptide(L)'
;MTIEIVQVSDPAGDRELKRAAVGYLSGAWNEARLEGVDGDCLAQACLFAAFAELVSTYGEEAVARFAEGLPARICSGEFSLALARQ
;
A
#
# COMPACT_ATOMS: atom_id res chain seq x y z
N MET A 1 2.59 11.74 -15.81
CA MET A 1 2.69 12.10 -14.45
C MET A 1 2.68 10.88 -13.57
N THR A 2 3.60 10.79 -12.73
CA THR A 2 3.65 9.65 -11.88
C THR A 2 2.82 9.93 -10.67
N ILE A 3 2.76 8.99 -9.80
CA ILE A 3 2.04 9.19 -8.56
C ILE A 3 3.02 9.81 -7.60
N GLU A 4 3.43 10.98 -7.97
CA GLU A 4 4.44 11.64 -7.21
C GLU A 4 3.94 12.28 -5.99
N ILE A 5 2.65 12.29 -5.88
CA ILE A 5 2.04 12.84 -4.70
C ILE A 5 2.60 12.15 -3.49
N VAL A 6 3.11 10.93 -3.67
CA VAL A 6 3.67 10.24 -2.55
C VAL A 6 4.94 10.89 -2.10
N GLN A 7 5.46 11.76 -2.92
CA GLN A 7 6.67 12.44 -2.56
C GLN A 7 6.43 13.85 -2.20
N VAL A 8 5.37 14.08 -1.55
CA VAL A 8 4.88 15.35 -1.25
C VAL A 8 5.82 16.30 -0.68
N SER A 9 5.46 17.48 -0.81
CA SER A 9 6.13 18.61 -0.42
C SER A 9 6.66 18.71 0.98
N ASP A 10 5.98 18.22 1.93
CA ASP A 10 6.39 18.30 3.32
C ASP A 10 6.81 16.91 3.79
N PRO A 11 8.08 16.58 3.66
CA PRO A 11 8.52 15.24 4.00
C PRO A 11 8.21 14.85 5.44
N ALA A 12 8.33 15.79 6.35
CA ALA A 12 8.07 15.46 7.75
C ALA A 12 6.59 15.22 7.97
N GLY A 13 5.75 16.10 7.43
CA GLY A 13 4.31 15.94 7.57
C GLY A 13 3.82 14.71 6.83
N ASP A 14 4.39 14.47 5.65
CA ASP A 14 4.01 13.30 4.86
C ASP A 14 4.36 12.03 5.60
N ARG A 15 5.51 12.01 6.26
CA ARG A 15 5.93 10.84 7.00
C ARG A 15 4.99 10.55 8.16
N GLU A 16 4.54 11.60 8.84
CA GLU A 16 3.62 11.41 9.93
C GLU A 16 2.27 10.92 9.47
N LEU A 17 1.81 11.45 8.32
CA LEU A 17 0.54 11.01 7.76
C LEU A 17 0.62 9.55 7.34
N LYS A 18 1.74 9.16 6.76
CA LYS A 18 1.90 7.78 6.35
C LYS A 18 1.95 6.85 7.55
N ARG A 19 2.59 7.31 8.62
CA ARG A 19 2.66 6.51 9.82
C ARG A 19 1.28 6.33 10.43
N ALA A 20 0.49 7.40 10.41
CA ALA A 20 -0.87 7.32 10.93
C ALA A 20 -1.70 6.37 10.07
N ALA A 21 -1.54 6.44 8.76
CA ALA A 21 -2.27 5.57 7.86
C ALA A 21 -1.92 4.11 8.12
N VAL A 22 -0.65 3.82 8.30
CA VAL A 22 -0.22 2.46 8.61
C VAL A 22 -0.85 2.00 9.91
N GLY A 23 -0.96 2.90 10.89
CA GLY A 23 -1.58 2.56 12.15
C GLY A 23 -3.02 2.16 12.00
N TYR A 24 -3.77 2.91 11.19
CA TYR A 24 -5.15 2.56 10.94
C TYR A 24 -5.28 1.23 10.23
N LEU A 25 -4.43 1.02 9.23
CA LEU A 25 -4.47 -0.23 8.49
C LEU A 25 -4.11 -1.41 9.38
N SER A 26 -3.11 -1.24 10.23
CA SER A 26 -2.70 -2.31 11.12
C SER A 26 -3.81 -2.66 12.10
N GLY A 27 -4.51 -1.65 12.60
CA GLY A 27 -5.60 -1.90 13.51
C GLY A 27 -6.73 -2.67 12.86
N ALA A 28 -7.13 -2.21 11.68
CA ALA A 28 -8.19 -2.89 10.96
C ALA A 28 -7.79 -4.31 10.56
N TRP A 29 -6.54 -4.47 10.15
CA TRP A 29 -6.03 -5.77 9.77
C TRP A 29 -6.10 -6.74 10.95
N ASN A 30 -5.59 -6.29 12.08
CA ASN A 30 -5.56 -7.15 13.26
C ASN A 30 -6.97 -7.52 13.71
N GLU A 31 -7.87 -6.56 13.66
CA GLU A 31 -9.24 -6.83 14.06
C GLU A 31 -9.89 -7.84 13.14
N ALA A 32 -9.68 -7.68 11.84
CA ALA A 32 -10.25 -8.62 10.87
C ALA A 32 -9.69 -10.02 11.07
N ARG A 33 -8.39 -10.11 11.33
CA ARG A 33 -7.78 -11.40 11.56
C ARG A 33 -8.37 -12.08 12.81
N LEU A 34 -8.60 -11.30 13.84
CA LEU A 34 -9.19 -11.84 15.05
C LEU A 34 -10.59 -12.37 14.80
N GLU A 35 -11.29 -11.79 13.82
CA GLU A 35 -12.62 -12.26 13.49
C GLU A 35 -12.61 -13.39 12.47
N GLY A 36 -11.42 -13.86 12.13
CA GLY A 36 -11.33 -15.02 11.27
C GLY A 36 -11.17 -14.75 9.79
N VAL A 37 -10.97 -13.50 9.41
CA VAL A 37 -10.78 -13.20 8.00
C VAL A 37 -9.38 -13.61 7.59
N ASP A 38 -9.32 -14.38 6.51
CA ASP A 38 -8.05 -14.90 6.03
C ASP A 38 -7.13 -13.79 5.56
N GLY A 39 -5.83 -13.93 5.89
CA GLY A 39 -4.86 -12.91 5.52
C GLY A 39 -4.76 -12.69 4.03
N ASP A 40 -4.86 -13.76 3.25
CA ASP A 40 -4.80 -13.64 1.81
C ASP A 40 -5.98 -12.86 1.27
N CYS A 41 -7.17 -13.12 1.81
CA CYS A 41 -8.35 -12.37 1.42
C CYS A 41 -8.20 -10.89 1.76
N LEU A 42 -7.66 -10.62 2.95
CA LEU A 42 -7.44 -9.24 3.34
C LEU A 42 -6.46 -8.55 2.40
N ALA A 43 -5.38 -9.26 2.05
CA ALA A 43 -4.37 -8.68 1.19
C ALA A 43 -4.96 -8.32 -0.16
N GLN A 44 -5.77 -9.21 -0.72
CA GLN A 44 -6.37 -8.94 -2.02
C GLN A 44 -7.37 -7.80 -1.95
N ALA A 45 -8.13 -7.74 -0.87
CA ALA A 45 -9.07 -6.64 -0.70
C ALA A 45 -8.34 -5.31 -0.57
N CYS A 46 -7.22 -5.31 0.16
CA CYS A 46 -6.43 -4.11 0.30
C CYS A 46 -5.86 -3.65 -1.04
N LEU A 47 -5.40 -4.60 -1.83
CA LEU A 47 -4.85 -4.28 -3.13
C LEU A 47 -5.92 -3.65 -4.01
N PHE A 48 -7.10 -4.25 -4.03
CA PHE A 48 -8.19 -3.71 -4.82
C PHE A 48 -8.55 -2.30 -4.35
N ALA A 49 -8.71 -2.13 -3.05
CA ALA A 49 -9.10 -0.83 -2.51
C ALA A 49 -8.05 0.23 -2.83
N ALA A 50 -6.78 -0.15 -2.70
CA ALA A 50 -5.70 0.79 -2.95
C ALA A 50 -5.70 1.24 -4.40
N PHE A 51 -5.82 0.31 -5.33
CA PHE A 51 -5.80 0.68 -6.73
C PHE A 51 -7.06 1.43 -7.12
N ALA A 52 -8.19 1.07 -6.55
CA ALA A 52 -9.43 1.80 -6.85
C ALA A 52 -9.29 3.26 -6.44
N GLU A 53 -8.71 3.49 -5.28
CA GLU A 53 -8.52 4.86 -4.82
C GLU A 53 -7.53 5.61 -5.70
N LEU A 54 -6.43 4.96 -6.06
CA LEU A 54 -5.43 5.60 -6.90
C LEU A 54 -5.99 5.91 -8.28
N VAL A 55 -6.76 4.99 -8.86
CA VAL A 55 -7.35 5.22 -10.17
C VAL A 55 -8.34 6.36 -10.09
N SER A 56 -9.09 6.43 -9.03
CA SER A 56 -10.05 7.51 -8.86
C SER A 56 -9.36 8.86 -8.81
N THR A 57 -8.16 8.90 -8.25
CA THR A 57 -7.43 10.15 -8.10
C THR A 57 -6.59 10.50 -9.31
N TYR A 58 -5.91 9.52 -9.88
CA TYR A 58 -4.91 9.79 -10.92
C TYR A 58 -5.25 9.24 -12.29
N GLY A 59 -6.27 8.42 -12.38
CA GLY A 59 -6.66 7.84 -13.65
C GLY A 59 -5.96 6.51 -13.92
N GLU A 60 -6.56 5.75 -14.82
CA GLU A 60 -6.08 4.40 -15.10
C GLU A 60 -4.67 4.37 -15.67
N GLU A 61 -4.39 5.29 -16.55
CA GLU A 61 -3.09 5.26 -17.23
C GLU A 61 -1.94 5.52 -16.27
N ALA A 62 -2.08 6.51 -15.41
CA ALA A 62 -1.03 6.83 -14.46
C ALA A 62 -0.81 5.69 -13.48
N VAL A 63 -1.89 5.07 -13.04
CA VAL A 63 -1.76 3.98 -12.09
C VAL A 63 -1.16 2.75 -12.75
N ALA A 64 -1.53 2.49 -14.00
CA ALA A 64 -0.95 1.38 -14.74
C ALA A 64 0.56 1.56 -14.86
N ARG A 65 0.97 2.79 -15.13
CA ARG A 65 2.39 3.09 -15.26
C ARG A 65 3.11 2.90 -13.92
N PHE A 66 2.48 3.32 -12.85
CA PHE A 66 3.03 3.09 -11.52
C PHE A 66 3.17 1.59 -11.26
N ALA A 67 2.14 0.83 -11.63
CA ALA A 67 2.15 -0.60 -11.37
C ALA A 67 3.23 -1.32 -12.13
N GLU A 68 3.67 -0.77 -13.25
CA GLU A 68 4.72 -1.40 -14.02
C GLU A 68 6.03 -1.49 -13.26
N GLY A 69 6.20 -0.65 -12.26
CA GLY A 69 7.40 -0.69 -11.45
C GLY A 69 7.32 -1.67 -10.29
N LEU A 70 6.14 -2.20 -10.04
CA LEU A 70 5.97 -3.07 -8.88
C LEU A 70 6.72 -4.39 -8.98
N PRO A 71 6.77 -5.06 -10.13
CA PRO A 71 7.48 -6.34 -10.17
C PRO A 71 8.92 -6.22 -9.70
N ALA A 72 9.62 -5.18 -10.12
CA ALA A 72 11.01 -5.00 -9.71
C ALA A 72 11.11 -4.76 -8.21
N ARG A 73 10.18 -3.98 -7.67
CA ARG A 73 10.19 -3.69 -6.24
C ARG A 73 9.89 -4.94 -5.43
N ILE A 74 8.97 -5.74 -5.93
CA ILE A 74 8.63 -6.99 -5.24
C ILE A 74 9.83 -7.92 -5.25
N CYS A 75 10.47 -8.06 -6.39
CA CYS A 75 11.61 -8.95 -6.50
C CYS A 75 12.82 -8.47 -5.72
N SER A 76 12.93 -7.17 -5.53
CA SER A 76 14.07 -6.63 -4.80
C SER A 76 13.94 -6.85 -3.29
N GLY A 77 12.80 -7.35 -2.84
CA GLY A 77 12.63 -7.61 -1.44
C GLY A 77 12.05 -6.47 -0.66
N GLU A 78 11.61 -5.43 -1.34
CA GLU A 78 11.08 -4.27 -0.66
C GLU A 78 9.91 -4.63 0.26
N PHE A 79 9.13 -5.62 -0.13
CA PHE A 79 7.95 -6.01 0.64
C PHE A 79 8.15 -7.30 1.43
N SER A 80 9.38 -7.75 1.57
CA SER A 80 9.64 -9.04 2.20
C SER A 80 9.92 -8.91 3.69
N LEU A 81 9.05 -8.22 4.38
CA LEU A 81 9.25 -7.98 5.79
C LEU A 81 9.20 -9.25 6.62
N ALA A 82 8.27 -10.10 6.29
CA ALA A 82 8.14 -11.34 7.04
C ALA A 82 9.36 -12.22 6.85
N LEU A 83 9.87 -12.27 5.63
CA LEU A 83 11.03 -13.08 5.36
C LEU A 83 12.25 -12.55 6.07
N ALA A 84 12.32 -11.27 6.23
CA ALA A 84 13.47 -10.68 6.87
C ALA A 84 13.61 -11.11 8.31
N ARG A 85 12.54 -11.60 8.89
CA ARG A 85 12.57 -11.99 10.28
C ARG A 85 12.87 -13.46 10.48
N GLN A 86 13.05 -14.16 9.40
CA GLN A 86 13.34 -15.58 9.52
C GLN A 86 14.84 -15.82 9.78
#